data_814f916328d81e739c4093713139783a
#
_entry.id   814f916328d81e739c4093713139783a
#
_cell.length_a   1.000
_cell.length_b   1.000
_cell.length_c   1.000
_cell.angle_alpha   90.00
_cell.angle_beta   90.00
_cell.angle_gamma   90.00
#
_symmetry.space_group_name_H-M   'P 1'
#
loop_
_entity.id
_entity.type
_entity.pdbx_description
1 polymer ?
#
loop_
_entity_poly.entity_id
_entity_poly.type
_entity_poly.pdbx_seq_one_letter_code
_entity_poly.pdbx_strand_id
1 'polypeptide(L)'
;MREQFHRVIAIDGPAASGKSSVARGLARQLGFVYVNSGAIYRAITWHILQKKIHPEERERIADALQAADITCCLQDNESRILIDDVDPGEHLRDDCVNESVAGVSQFPVVRQIVAKKLHEHAQGHDLIVEGRDIGSVVFPDTPYKFYLNASPQVRLQRRAAQGGRDEIAIRDRVDSSRPVSPLVIAKDAHVIDTSHLTIQEVIEEIVGVLEKTGLRA
;
A
#
# COMPACT_ATOMS: atom_id res chain seq x y z
N MET A 1 16.07 15.34 14.83
CA MET A 1 14.92 15.00 15.69
C MET A 1 14.25 13.81 15.02
N ARG A 2 13.92 12.71 15.73
CA ARG A 2 13.08 11.65 15.15
C ARG A 2 11.66 12.20 15.01
N GLU A 3 11.06 12.06 13.86
CA GLU A 3 9.64 12.37 13.68
C GLU A 3 8.84 11.46 14.62
N GLN A 4 7.98 12.05 15.44
CA GLN A 4 7.13 11.30 16.35
C GLN A 4 5.83 10.99 15.62
N PHE A 5 5.70 9.75 15.16
CA PHE A 5 4.47 9.27 14.53
C PHE A 5 3.49 8.75 15.59
N HIS A 6 2.22 8.82 15.27
CA HIS A 6 1.20 7.98 15.90
C HIS A 6 1.49 6.50 15.63
N ARG A 7 0.69 5.61 16.18
CA ARG A 7 0.88 4.16 16.00
C ARG A 7 0.66 3.78 14.54
N VAL A 8 1.61 3.07 13.94
CA VAL A 8 1.52 2.61 12.55
C VAL A 8 1.64 1.08 12.53
N ILE A 9 0.61 0.41 12.01
CA ILE A 9 0.63 -1.02 11.72
C ILE A 9 0.91 -1.19 10.24
N ALA A 10 2.04 -1.81 9.91
CA ALA A 10 2.47 -2.10 8.54
C ALA A 10 2.01 -3.49 8.11
N ILE A 11 1.29 -3.58 6.98
CA ILE A 11 0.84 -4.85 6.41
C ILE A 11 1.37 -4.98 4.99
N ASP A 12 2.43 -5.74 4.83
CA ASP A 12 3.06 -6.00 3.52
C ASP A 12 2.72 -7.39 2.98
N GLY A 13 3.02 -7.63 1.72
CA GLY A 13 2.86 -8.92 1.07
C GLY A 13 2.52 -8.83 -0.41
N PRO A 14 2.51 -9.95 -1.14
CA PRO A 14 2.30 -10.01 -2.59
C PRO A 14 0.87 -9.66 -3.00
N ALA A 15 0.63 -9.55 -4.31
CA ALA A 15 -0.70 -9.30 -4.85
C ALA A 15 -1.67 -10.43 -4.47
N ALA A 16 -2.94 -10.09 -4.18
CA ALA A 16 -4.02 -11.01 -3.83
C ALA A 16 -3.78 -11.88 -2.56
N SER A 17 -2.87 -11.48 -1.67
CA SER A 17 -2.66 -12.17 -0.37
C SER A 17 -3.71 -11.82 0.71
N GLY A 18 -4.70 -10.97 0.40
CA GLY A 18 -5.77 -10.61 1.34
C GLY A 18 -5.53 -9.34 2.15
N LYS A 19 -4.39 -8.66 1.97
CA LYS A 19 -4.00 -7.45 2.74
C LYS A 19 -5.09 -6.40 2.87
N SER A 20 -5.69 -5.98 1.76
CA SER A 20 -6.67 -4.88 1.76
C SER A 20 -7.92 -5.21 2.57
N SER A 21 -8.40 -6.45 2.49
CA SER A 21 -9.57 -6.89 3.27
C SER A 21 -9.24 -6.97 4.75
N VAL A 22 -8.10 -7.55 5.09
CA VAL A 22 -7.61 -7.67 6.47
C VAL A 22 -7.32 -6.30 7.07
N ALA A 23 -6.56 -5.44 6.37
CA ALA A 23 -6.19 -4.10 6.84
C ALA A 23 -7.43 -3.23 7.09
N ARG A 24 -8.43 -3.27 6.20
CA ARG A 24 -9.67 -2.53 6.36
C ARG A 24 -10.51 -3.06 7.54
N GLY A 25 -10.61 -4.39 7.69
CA GLY A 25 -11.30 -5.02 8.83
C GLY A 25 -10.65 -4.68 10.17
N LEU A 26 -9.32 -4.78 10.23
CA LEU A 26 -8.53 -4.45 11.41
C LEU A 26 -8.64 -2.95 11.77
N ALA A 27 -8.64 -2.05 10.76
CA ALA A 27 -8.79 -0.61 10.96
C ALA A 27 -10.13 -0.28 11.62
N ARG A 28 -11.22 -0.91 11.17
CA ARG A 28 -12.54 -0.75 11.78
C ARG A 28 -12.58 -1.24 13.23
N GLN A 29 -11.93 -2.38 13.50
CA GLN A 29 -11.89 -2.97 14.84
C GLN A 29 -11.10 -2.12 15.83
N LEU A 30 -9.96 -1.54 15.40
CA LEU A 30 -9.08 -0.76 16.26
C LEU A 30 -9.40 0.75 16.27
N GLY A 31 -10.30 1.23 15.41
CA GLY A 31 -10.58 2.65 15.24
C GLY A 31 -9.42 3.42 14.57
N PHE A 32 -8.54 2.73 13.82
CA PHE A 32 -7.42 3.31 13.11
C PHE A 32 -7.84 3.75 11.71
N VAL A 33 -7.08 4.66 11.11
CA VAL A 33 -7.27 5.04 9.71
C VAL A 33 -6.66 3.99 8.80
N TYR A 34 -7.45 3.49 7.84
CA TYR A 34 -6.96 2.59 6.80
C TYR A 34 -6.31 3.37 5.66
N VAL A 35 -5.10 2.99 5.28
CA VAL A 35 -4.35 3.59 4.18
C VAL A 35 -3.86 2.53 3.20
N ASN A 36 -4.27 2.68 1.93
CA ASN A 36 -3.79 1.85 0.83
C ASN A 36 -2.69 2.60 0.07
N SER A 37 -1.42 2.27 0.32
CA SER A 37 -0.30 2.89 -0.40
C SER A 37 -0.37 2.66 -1.91
N GLY A 38 -0.87 1.51 -2.33
CA GLY A 38 -1.08 1.20 -3.75
C GLY A 38 -2.08 2.14 -4.44
N ALA A 39 -3.06 2.68 -3.71
CA ALA A 39 -3.99 3.68 -4.25
C ALA A 39 -3.26 5.00 -4.55
N ILE A 40 -2.30 5.40 -3.71
CA ILE A 40 -1.50 6.62 -3.92
C ILE A 40 -0.64 6.47 -5.19
N TYR A 41 0.05 5.33 -5.36
CA TYR A 41 0.82 5.07 -6.58
C TYR A 41 -0.06 5.10 -7.85
N ARG A 42 -1.28 4.56 -7.76
CA ARG A 42 -2.23 4.54 -8.87
C ARG A 42 -2.77 5.92 -9.20
N ALA A 43 -3.06 6.74 -8.20
CA ALA A 43 -3.49 8.12 -8.39
C ALA A 43 -2.42 8.95 -9.10
N ILE A 44 -1.16 8.82 -8.66
CA ILE A 44 -0.02 9.44 -9.33
C ILE A 44 0.10 8.95 -10.78
N THR A 45 -0.04 7.65 -11.02
CA THR A 45 0.01 7.07 -12.37
C THR A 45 -1.11 7.60 -13.24
N TRP A 46 -2.34 7.65 -12.72
CA TRP A 46 -3.49 8.23 -13.42
C TRP A 46 -3.22 9.70 -13.80
N HIS A 47 -2.73 10.52 -12.87
CA HIS A 47 -2.41 11.92 -13.14
C HIS A 47 -1.38 12.09 -14.27
N ILE A 48 -0.31 11.29 -14.26
CA ILE A 48 0.72 11.26 -15.31
C ILE A 48 0.09 10.94 -16.67
N LEU A 49 -0.78 9.93 -16.73
CA LEU A 49 -1.48 9.53 -17.95
C LEU A 49 -2.44 10.62 -18.45
N GLN A 50 -3.16 11.32 -17.55
CA GLN A 50 -4.01 12.47 -17.90
C GLN A 50 -3.21 13.63 -18.51
N LYS A 51 -1.98 13.85 -18.06
CA LYS A 51 -1.04 14.83 -18.65
C LYS A 51 -0.41 14.34 -19.96
N LYS A 52 -0.79 13.16 -20.47
CA LYS A 52 -0.24 12.53 -21.68
C LYS A 52 1.29 12.38 -21.62
N ILE A 53 1.81 12.06 -20.43
CA ILE A 53 3.22 11.78 -20.20
C ILE A 53 3.40 10.27 -20.27
N HIS A 54 4.37 9.82 -21.09
CA HIS A 54 4.66 8.39 -21.17
C HIS A 54 5.31 7.90 -19.85
N PRO A 55 4.96 6.70 -19.35
CA PRO A 55 5.50 6.17 -18.08
C PRO A 55 7.02 6.04 -17.99
N GLU A 56 7.76 6.20 -19.08
CA GLU A 56 9.22 6.16 -19.10
C GLU A 56 9.89 7.55 -19.12
N GLU A 57 9.11 8.63 -19.27
CA GLU A 57 9.61 10.01 -19.36
C GLU A 57 9.91 10.59 -17.97
N ARG A 58 11.00 10.16 -17.35
CA ARG A 58 11.36 10.43 -15.94
C ARG A 58 11.36 11.92 -15.57
N GLU A 59 11.97 12.76 -16.42
CA GLU A 59 12.07 14.20 -16.17
C GLU A 59 10.71 14.86 -16.21
N ARG A 60 9.90 14.56 -17.23
CA ARG A 60 8.54 15.10 -17.34
C ARG A 60 7.62 14.62 -16.20
N ILE A 61 7.81 13.39 -15.72
CA ILE A 61 7.12 12.88 -14.55
C ILE A 61 7.51 13.67 -13.31
N ALA A 62 8.81 13.92 -13.10
CA ALA A 62 9.28 14.69 -11.96
C ALA A 62 8.72 16.13 -11.97
N ASP A 63 8.76 16.79 -13.11
CA ASP A 63 8.22 18.16 -13.29
C ASP A 63 6.71 18.21 -13.04
N ALA A 64 5.96 17.24 -13.59
CA ALA A 64 4.51 17.17 -13.41
C ALA A 64 4.13 16.95 -11.94
N LEU A 65 4.89 16.12 -11.22
CA LEU A 65 4.64 15.84 -9.80
C LEU A 65 5.09 16.98 -8.88
N GLN A 66 6.10 17.75 -9.27
CA GLN A 66 6.51 18.95 -8.54
C GLN A 66 5.47 20.06 -8.66
N ALA A 67 4.77 20.14 -9.80
CA ALA A 67 3.73 21.15 -10.05
C ALA A 67 2.35 20.75 -9.49
N ALA A 68 2.14 19.46 -9.19
CA ALA A 68 0.86 18.93 -8.72
C ALA A 68 0.67 19.16 -7.21
N ASP A 69 -0.54 19.55 -6.82
CA ASP A 69 -0.95 19.52 -5.42
C ASP A 69 -1.49 18.13 -5.10
N ILE A 70 -0.73 17.36 -4.31
CA ILE A 70 -1.09 16.02 -3.89
C ILE A 70 -1.47 16.07 -2.41
N THR A 71 -2.74 15.84 -2.13
CA THR A 71 -3.28 15.87 -0.76
C THR A 71 -3.94 14.53 -0.41
N CYS A 72 -3.95 14.22 0.89
CA CYS A 72 -4.69 13.09 1.42
C CYS A 72 -5.80 13.62 2.33
N CYS A 73 -7.02 13.16 2.13
CA CYS A 73 -8.15 13.44 2.98
C CYS A 73 -8.71 12.15 3.61
N LEU A 74 -9.53 12.30 4.63
CA LEU A 74 -10.21 11.17 5.28
C LEU A 74 -11.67 11.14 4.87
N GLN A 75 -12.13 9.96 4.47
CA GLN A 75 -13.53 9.68 4.27
C GLN A 75 -13.84 8.29 4.86
N ASP A 76 -14.83 8.22 5.76
CA ASP A 76 -15.26 6.97 6.40
C ASP A 76 -14.09 6.18 7.07
N ASN A 77 -13.17 6.91 7.70
CA ASN A 77 -11.96 6.36 8.31
C ASN A 77 -10.98 5.68 7.32
N GLU A 78 -11.12 5.97 6.04
CA GLU A 78 -10.19 5.54 4.97
C GLU A 78 -9.49 6.76 4.36
N SER A 79 -8.21 6.64 4.09
CA SER A 79 -7.44 7.67 3.39
C SER A 79 -7.81 7.68 1.91
N ARG A 80 -8.17 8.85 1.42
CA ARG A 80 -8.36 9.16 0.00
C ARG A 80 -7.26 10.10 -0.47
N ILE A 81 -6.94 10.00 -1.75
CA ILE A 81 -5.94 10.87 -2.39
C ILE A 81 -6.62 11.78 -3.38
N LEU A 82 -6.28 13.07 -3.31
CA LEU A 82 -6.66 14.07 -4.28
C LEU A 82 -5.40 14.55 -5.00
N ILE A 83 -5.49 14.80 -6.30
CA ILE A 83 -4.43 15.45 -7.08
C ILE A 83 -5.05 16.62 -7.82
N ASP A 84 -4.56 17.84 -7.58
CA ASP A 84 -5.13 19.10 -8.08
C ASP A 84 -6.64 19.17 -7.77
N ASP A 85 -7.03 18.84 -6.51
CA ASP A 85 -8.41 18.77 -6.01
C ASP A 85 -9.33 17.71 -6.69
N VAL A 86 -8.79 16.83 -7.52
CA VAL A 86 -9.54 15.76 -8.18
C VAL A 86 -9.33 14.42 -7.45
N ASP A 87 -10.43 13.75 -7.09
CA ASP A 87 -10.39 12.35 -6.60
C ASP A 87 -10.40 11.38 -7.80
N PRO A 88 -9.30 10.66 -8.08
CA PRO A 88 -9.25 9.69 -9.16
C PRO A 88 -9.86 8.32 -8.78
N GLY A 89 -10.59 8.21 -7.67
CA GLY A 89 -11.00 6.94 -7.06
C GLY A 89 -11.58 5.91 -8.02
N GLU A 90 -12.47 6.32 -8.94
CA GLU A 90 -13.08 5.43 -9.94
C GLU A 90 -12.08 4.93 -10.99
N HIS A 91 -11.02 5.72 -11.27
CA HIS A 91 -10.01 5.44 -12.29
C HIS A 91 -8.81 4.65 -11.80
N LEU A 92 -8.68 4.45 -10.48
CA LEU A 92 -7.51 3.76 -9.92
C LEU A 92 -7.33 2.31 -10.41
N ARG A 93 -8.36 1.72 -11.02
CA ARG A 93 -8.35 0.36 -11.52
C ARG A 93 -8.50 0.25 -13.03
N ASP A 94 -8.48 1.38 -13.75
CA ASP A 94 -8.48 1.38 -15.21
C ASP A 94 -7.30 0.57 -15.76
N ASP A 95 -7.50 -0.08 -16.91
CA ASP A 95 -6.49 -0.96 -17.50
C ASP A 95 -5.18 -0.21 -17.76
N CYS A 96 -5.24 1.02 -18.29
CA CYS A 96 -4.05 1.84 -18.54
C CYS A 96 -3.27 2.17 -17.25
N VAL A 97 -3.97 2.38 -16.12
CA VAL A 97 -3.34 2.59 -14.81
C VAL A 97 -2.72 1.28 -14.29
N ASN A 98 -3.43 0.15 -14.45
CA ASN A 98 -2.93 -1.16 -14.06
C ASN A 98 -1.65 -1.54 -14.79
N GLU A 99 -1.57 -1.27 -16.09
CA GLU A 99 -0.41 -1.56 -16.93
C GLU A 99 0.79 -0.66 -16.60
N SER A 100 0.54 0.62 -16.29
CA SER A 100 1.58 1.63 -16.12
C SER A 100 2.14 1.72 -14.69
N VAL A 101 1.33 1.39 -13.66
CA VAL A 101 1.69 1.63 -12.25
C VAL A 101 2.97 0.90 -11.82
N ALA A 102 3.26 -0.27 -12.37
CA ALA A 102 4.47 -1.00 -12.04
C ALA A 102 5.74 -0.25 -12.49
N GLY A 103 5.71 0.37 -13.68
CA GLY A 103 6.79 1.21 -14.20
C GLY A 103 6.93 2.52 -13.39
N VAL A 104 5.83 3.26 -13.22
CA VAL A 104 5.83 4.54 -12.50
C VAL A 104 6.28 4.38 -11.05
N SER A 105 5.88 3.31 -10.37
CA SER A 105 6.25 3.06 -8.97
C SER A 105 7.73 2.75 -8.73
N GLN A 106 8.52 2.55 -9.79
CA GLN A 106 9.98 2.34 -9.68
C GLN A 106 10.75 3.66 -9.54
N PHE A 107 10.16 4.79 -9.92
CA PHE A 107 10.90 6.06 -9.88
C PHE A 107 11.09 6.55 -8.44
N PRO A 108 12.35 6.91 -8.08
CA PRO A 108 12.65 7.39 -6.73
C PRO A 108 11.81 8.59 -6.31
N VAL A 109 11.58 9.55 -7.23
CA VAL A 109 10.76 10.74 -6.95
C VAL A 109 9.32 10.37 -6.57
N VAL A 110 8.70 9.41 -7.27
CA VAL A 110 7.35 8.94 -6.96
C VAL A 110 7.32 8.29 -5.57
N ARG A 111 8.32 7.46 -5.26
CA ARG A 111 8.43 6.79 -3.96
C ARG A 111 8.62 7.77 -2.82
N GLN A 112 9.45 8.81 -3.02
CA GLN A 112 9.66 9.87 -2.03
C GLN A 112 8.37 10.63 -1.73
N ILE A 113 7.57 10.95 -2.77
CA ILE A 113 6.29 11.62 -2.60
C ILE A 113 5.32 10.72 -1.82
N VAL A 114 5.21 9.45 -2.19
CA VAL A 114 4.32 8.50 -1.49
C VAL A 114 4.73 8.34 -0.03
N ALA A 115 6.02 8.12 0.25
CA ALA A 115 6.52 8.00 1.62
C ALA A 115 6.25 9.28 2.43
N LYS A 116 6.50 10.46 1.84
CA LYS A 116 6.19 11.74 2.47
C LYS A 116 4.72 11.87 2.85
N LYS A 117 3.80 11.52 1.94
CA LYS A 117 2.35 11.57 2.20
C LYS A 117 1.91 10.59 3.29
N LEU A 118 2.50 9.40 3.34
CA LEU A 118 2.25 8.43 4.40
C LEU A 118 2.78 8.93 5.76
N HIS A 119 3.95 9.56 5.80
CA HIS A 119 4.50 10.17 7.01
C HIS A 119 3.67 11.36 7.49
N GLU A 120 3.23 12.25 6.59
CA GLU A 120 2.31 13.35 6.91
C GLU A 120 1.02 12.82 7.57
N HIS A 121 0.45 11.74 7.05
CA HIS A 121 -0.74 11.09 7.62
C HIS A 121 -0.48 10.52 9.02
N ALA A 122 0.70 9.91 9.22
CA ALA A 122 1.08 9.30 10.50
C ALA A 122 1.38 10.33 11.61
N GLN A 123 1.53 11.61 11.27
CA GLN A 123 1.70 12.68 12.27
C GLN A 123 0.38 13.02 12.99
N GLY A 124 -0.76 12.74 12.38
CA GLY A 124 -2.08 13.10 12.91
C GLY A 124 -2.97 11.94 13.32
N HIS A 125 -2.63 10.71 12.91
CA HIS A 125 -3.55 9.58 13.04
C HIS A 125 -2.82 8.27 13.33
N ASP A 126 -3.46 7.38 14.08
CA ASP A 126 -3.08 5.98 14.16
C ASP A 126 -3.47 5.29 12.85
N LEU A 127 -2.51 4.62 12.20
CA LEU A 127 -2.66 4.11 10.85
C LEU A 127 -2.55 2.58 10.76
N ILE A 128 -3.33 2.00 9.86
CA ILE A 128 -3.03 0.70 9.26
C ILE A 128 -2.70 0.93 7.80
N VAL A 129 -1.44 0.73 7.45
CA VAL A 129 -0.93 0.97 6.10
C VAL A 129 -0.63 -0.35 5.41
N GLU A 130 -1.27 -0.59 4.28
CA GLU A 130 -0.95 -1.75 3.44
C GLU A 130 -0.06 -1.39 2.25
N GLY A 131 0.86 -2.31 1.90
CA GLY A 131 1.74 -2.10 0.75
C GLY A 131 2.61 -3.28 0.39
N ARG A 132 3.88 -2.98 0.05
CA ARG A 132 4.92 -3.94 -0.34
C ARG A 132 6.21 -3.77 0.48
N ASP A 133 6.44 -2.59 0.98
CA ASP A 133 7.67 -2.15 1.64
C ASP A 133 7.39 -1.18 2.79
N ILE A 134 6.18 -1.27 3.34
CA ILE A 134 5.75 -0.36 4.42
C ILE A 134 6.59 -0.59 5.66
N GLY A 135 6.70 -1.83 6.13
CA GLY A 135 7.48 -2.18 7.33
C GLY A 135 8.98 -2.29 7.09
N SER A 136 9.44 -2.41 5.83
CA SER A 136 10.86 -2.53 5.53
C SER A 136 11.52 -1.20 5.16
N VAL A 137 10.77 -0.24 4.58
CA VAL A 137 11.32 1.02 4.04
C VAL A 137 10.57 2.24 4.54
N VAL A 138 9.23 2.27 4.47
CA VAL A 138 8.46 3.49 4.76
C VAL A 138 8.39 3.75 6.26
N PHE A 139 8.08 2.73 7.07
CA PHE A 139 8.04 2.79 8.53
C PHE A 139 8.94 1.70 9.14
N PRO A 140 10.26 1.77 8.93
CA PRO A 140 11.17 0.71 9.38
C PRO A 140 11.27 0.60 10.90
N ASP A 141 10.91 1.63 11.64
CA ASP A 141 11.01 1.69 13.11
C ASP A 141 9.70 1.28 13.82
N THR A 142 8.59 1.03 13.08
CA THR A 142 7.37 0.53 13.74
C THR A 142 7.59 -0.88 14.27
N PRO A 143 7.15 -1.19 15.51
CA PRO A 143 7.21 -2.55 16.05
C PRO A 143 6.07 -3.45 15.54
N TYR A 144 5.10 -2.90 14.80
CA TYR A 144 3.90 -3.59 14.37
C TYR A 144 3.95 -3.92 12.89
N LYS A 145 4.72 -4.95 12.52
CA LYS A 145 4.94 -5.36 11.13
C LYS A 145 4.36 -6.74 10.87
N PHE A 146 3.55 -6.82 9.83
CA PHE A 146 2.93 -8.06 9.37
C PHE A 146 3.22 -8.28 7.90
N TYR A 147 3.50 -9.52 7.54
CA TYR A 147 3.66 -9.93 6.15
C TYR A 147 2.63 -11.01 5.83
N LEU A 148 1.61 -10.66 5.04
CA LEU A 148 0.56 -11.59 4.63
C LEU A 148 0.95 -12.27 3.32
N ASN A 149 1.09 -13.59 3.36
CA ASN A 149 1.35 -14.42 2.20
C ASN A 149 0.14 -15.32 1.89
N ALA A 150 0.12 -15.91 0.72
CA ALA A 150 -0.76 -17.01 0.34
C ALA A 150 -0.14 -17.78 -0.82
N SER A 151 -0.50 -19.05 -0.97
CA SER A 151 -0.01 -19.86 -2.07
C SER A 151 -0.35 -19.24 -3.43
N PRO A 152 0.48 -19.42 -4.46
CA PRO A 152 0.21 -18.88 -5.80
C PRO A 152 -1.17 -19.26 -6.35
N GLN A 153 -1.60 -20.50 -6.11
CA GLN A 153 -2.91 -21.00 -6.54
C GLN A 153 -4.06 -20.23 -5.90
N VAL A 154 -4.01 -20.03 -4.58
CA VAL A 154 -5.05 -19.29 -3.84
C VAL A 154 -5.09 -17.83 -4.29
N ARG A 155 -3.93 -17.20 -4.52
CA ARG A 155 -3.86 -15.82 -5.00
C ARG A 155 -4.45 -15.66 -6.41
N LEU A 156 -4.20 -16.62 -7.31
CA LEU A 156 -4.80 -16.66 -8.64
C LEU A 156 -6.32 -16.79 -8.56
N GLN A 157 -6.84 -17.70 -7.71
CA GLN A 157 -8.28 -17.85 -7.51
C GLN A 157 -8.93 -16.58 -6.97
N ARG A 158 -8.33 -15.97 -5.93
CA ARG A 158 -8.81 -14.70 -5.36
C ARG A 158 -8.83 -13.57 -6.40
N ARG A 159 -7.81 -13.50 -7.26
CA ARG A 159 -7.70 -12.48 -8.30
C ARG A 159 -8.75 -12.68 -9.40
N ALA A 160 -8.97 -13.92 -9.83
CA ALA A 160 -10.01 -14.26 -10.80
C ALA A 160 -11.40 -13.89 -10.26
N ALA A 161 -11.68 -14.17 -8.99
CA ALA A 161 -12.94 -13.81 -8.34
C ALA A 161 -13.17 -12.29 -8.26
N GLN A 162 -12.10 -11.48 -8.30
CA GLN A 162 -12.15 -10.00 -8.35
C GLN A 162 -12.28 -9.45 -9.78
N GLY A 163 -12.44 -10.31 -10.80
CA GLY A 163 -12.50 -9.90 -12.22
C GLY A 163 -11.16 -9.41 -12.78
N GLY A 164 -10.06 -9.59 -12.04
CA GLY A 164 -8.72 -9.17 -12.48
C GLY A 164 -8.13 -10.16 -13.50
N ARG A 165 -7.56 -9.59 -14.58
CA ARG A 165 -6.88 -10.35 -15.64
C ARG A 165 -5.36 -10.26 -15.55
N ASP A 166 -4.82 -9.52 -14.58
CA ASP A 166 -3.39 -9.29 -14.44
C ASP A 166 -2.65 -10.57 -14.05
N GLU A 167 -1.50 -10.75 -14.66
CA GLU A 167 -0.58 -11.82 -14.31
C GLU A 167 0.10 -11.53 -12.97
N ILE A 168 -0.45 -12.08 -11.89
CA ILE A 168 0.08 -11.93 -10.52
C ILE A 168 1.57 -12.25 -10.48
N ALA A 169 2.02 -13.30 -11.19
CA ALA A 169 3.41 -13.74 -11.20
C ALA A 169 4.36 -12.69 -11.81
N ILE A 170 3.93 -11.99 -12.87
CA ILE A 170 4.72 -10.90 -13.46
C ILE A 170 4.82 -9.75 -12.46
N ARG A 171 3.71 -9.38 -11.85
CA ARG A 171 3.67 -8.28 -10.88
C ARG A 171 4.52 -8.55 -9.64
N ASP A 172 4.43 -9.75 -9.08
CA ASP A 172 5.26 -10.15 -7.94
C ASP A 172 6.75 -10.18 -8.30
N ARG A 173 7.09 -10.63 -9.51
CA ARG A 173 8.48 -10.60 -10.01
C ARG A 173 8.98 -9.16 -10.10
N VAL A 174 8.20 -8.25 -10.68
CA VAL A 174 8.54 -6.83 -10.76
C VAL A 174 8.68 -6.23 -9.37
N ASP A 175 7.73 -6.48 -8.46
CA ASP A 175 7.76 -5.98 -7.09
C ASP A 175 8.99 -6.47 -6.30
N SER A 176 9.40 -7.73 -6.49
CA SER A 176 10.55 -8.34 -5.79
C SER A 176 11.90 -7.99 -6.41
N SER A 177 11.95 -7.72 -7.72
CA SER A 177 13.21 -7.41 -8.44
C SER A 177 13.54 -5.92 -8.50
N ARG A 178 12.76 -5.05 -7.86
CA ARG A 178 13.01 -3.60 -7.84
C ARG A 178 14.39 -3.29 -7.25
N PRO A 179 15.17 -2.42 -7.91
CA PRO A 179 16.46 -1.97 -7.34
C PRO A 179 16.28 -1.15 -6.06
N VAL A 180 15.15 -0.45 -5.93
CA VAL A 180 14.80 0.37 -4.76
C VAL A 180 13.50 -0.13 -4.17
N SER A 181 13.48 -0.39 -2.87
CA SER A 181 12.32 -0.84 -2.10
C SER A 181 11.67 -2.12 -2.68
N PRO A 182 12.41 -3.23 -2.80
CA PRO A 182 11.83 -4.48 -3.25
C PRO A 182 10.78 -5.01 -2.26
N LEU A 183 9.87 -5.86 -2.76
CA LEU A 183 9.00 -6.64 -1.89
C LEU A 183 9.84 -7.66 -1.13
N VAL A 184 10.11 -7.38 0.13
CA VAL A 184 10.86 -8.25 1.05
C VAL A 184 10.14 -8.37 2.38
N ILE A 185 10.36 -9.47 3.07
CA ILE A 185 9.86 -9.64 4.44
C ILE A 185 10.79 -8.84 5.36
N ALA A 186 10.24 -7.86 6.07
CA ALA A 186 11.01 -7.13 7.08
C ALA A 186 11.48 -8.10 8.18
N LYS A 187 12.69 -7.88 8.71
CA LYS A 187 13.37 -8.82 9.60
C LYS A 187 12.57 -9.19 10.85
N ASP A 188 11.78 -8.24 11.32
CA ASP A 188 10.95 -8.28 12.53
C ASP A 188 9.45 -8.39 12.22
N ALA A 189 9.09 -8.71 10.98
CA ALA A 189 7.69 -8.88 10.59
C ALA A 189 7.15 -10.25 11.03
N HIS A 190 5.94 -10.25 11.58
CA HIS A 190 5.17 -11.47 11.79
C HIS A 190 4.59 -11.94 10.44
N VAL A 191 4.93 -13.18 10.05
CA VAL A 191 4.51 -13.75 8.75
C VAL A 191 3.28 -14.62 8.96
N ILE A 192 2.22 -14.35 8.19
CA ILE A 192 0.97 -15.09 8.24
C ILE A 192 0.68 -15.69 6.85
N ASP A 193 0.51 -17.00 6.77
CA ASP A 193 0.00 -17.68 5.57
C ASP A 193 -1.54 -17.66 5.59
N THR A 194 -2.12 -16.85 4.74
CA THR A 194 -3.57 -16.68 4.64
C THR A 194 -4.24 -17.66 3.69
N SER A 195 -3.53 -18.70 3.20
CA SER A 195 -4.04 -19.62 2.18
C SER A 195 -5.33 -20.32 2.59
N HIS A 196 -5.44 -20.68 3.86
CA HIS A 196 -6.54 -21.46 4.41
C HIS A 196 -7.33 -20.73 5.52
N LEU A 197 -6.98 -19.47 5.76
CA LEU A 197 -7.62 -18.65 6.79
C LEU A 197 -8.70 -17.75 6.19
N THR A 198 -9.74 -17.54 6.95
CA THR A 198 -10.72 -16.48 6.71
C THR A 198 -10.12 -15.11 7.06
N ILE A 199 -10.72 -14.04 6.58
CA ILE A 199 -10.29 -12.67 6.92
C ILE A 199 -10.34 -12.46 8.44
N GLN A 200 -11.37 -13.00 9.11
CA GLN A 200 -11.56 -12.85 10.54
C GLN A 200 -10.47 -13.56 11.34
N GLU A 201 -10.12 -14.79 10.98
CA GLU A 201 -9.03 -15.54 11.63
C GLU A 201 -7.68 -14.85 11.49
N VAL A 202 -7.39 -14.24 10.33
CA VAL A 202 -6.16 -13.45 10.14
C VAL A 202 -6.17 -12.21 11.04
N ILE A 203 -7.31 -11.51 11.16
CA ILE A 203 -7.43 -10.35 12.04
C ILE A 203 -7.22 -10.75 13.50
N GLU A 204 -7.81 -11.85 13.95
CA GLU A 204 -7.66 -12.37 15.32
C GLU A 204 -6.20 -12.73 15.63
N GLU A 205 -5.49 -13.34 14.67
CA GLU A 205 -4.06 -13.63 14.83
C GLU A 205 -3.25 -12.33 14.94
N ILE A 206 -3.52 -11.33 14.08
CA ILE A 206 -2.85 -10.02 14.16
C ILE A 206 -3.11 -9.36 15.51
N VAL A 207 -4.37 -9.31 15.97
CA VAL A 207 -4.72 -8.70 17.27
C VAL A 207 -3.99 -9.39 18.41
N GLY A 208 -3.95 -10.72 18.43
CA GLY A 208 -3.20 -11.48 19.44
C GLY A 208 -1.70 -11.17 19.48
N VAL A 209 -1.09 -10.85 18.32
CA VAL A 209 0.31 -10.40 18.26
C VAL A 209 0.45 -8.95 18.73
N LEU A 210 -0.46 -8.08 18.35
CA LEU A 210 -0.47 -6.66 18.77
C LEU A 210 -0.57 -6.53 20.28
N GLU A 211 -1.46 -7.30 20.94
CA GLU A 211 -1.61 -7.32 22.40
C GLU A 211 -0.30 -7.75 23.10
N LYS A 212 0.37 -8.78 22.58
CA LYS A 212 1.66 -9.24 23.10
C LYS A 212 2.78 -8.21 22.90
N THR A 213 2.69 -7.37 21.89
CA THR A 213 3.63 -6.28 21.62
C THR A 213 3.28 -4.97 22.35
N GLY A 214 2.22 -4.99 23.16
CA GLY A 214 1.83 -3.86 24.02
C GLY A 214 0.88 -2.85 23.36
N LEU A 215 0.39 -3.13 22.15
CA LEU A 215 -0.70 -2.35 21.57
C LEU A 215 -2.02 -2.89 22.11
N ARG A 216 -2.63 -2.15 23.04
CA ARG A 216 -3.99 -2.48 23.53
C ARG A 216 -5.01 -1.81 22.62
N ALA A 217 -5.99 -2.60 22.19
CA ALA A 217 -7.16 -2.13 21.44
C ALA A 217 -8.05 -1.23 22.32
#